data_40a56640a25cd86c693a703f918ce07f
#
_entry.id   40a56640a25cd86c693a703f918ce07f
#
_cell.length_a   1.000
_cell.length_b   1.000
_cell.length_c   1.000
_cell.angle_alpha   90.00
_cell.angle_beta   90.00
_cell.angle_gamma   90.00
#
_symmetry.space_group_name_H-M   'P 1'
#
loop_
_entity.id
_entity.type
_entity.pdbx_description
1 polymer ?
#
loop_
_entity_poly.entity_id
_entity_poly.type
_entity_poly.pdbx_seq_one_letter_code
_entity_poly.pdbx_strand_id
1 'polypeptide(L)'
;MIWKCTDKQIEYGKKPLIMGIVNVTPDSFSDGGEHFEPQDAVDYALQLVSDGADILDFGAQSTRPGYTQISPIEEMDRLEPVISKVRALTDVPISIDTFYPVVALNTIEWGANIINDVSGVVSEKMASVVRDNGAGWIIMHNGAGGVNEVRDFFISSAKRCEELGIDKSQLCFDMGIGFGKDRKQDLSLISSVGDYKLQGYPLLLGTSRKRVIGEYGGESEPKNRDYGNVSADTVAVLGGADIIRMHNVKAEKQGVYFAYAVKNARK
;
A
#
# COMPACT_ATOMS: atom_id res chain seq x y z
N MET A 1 5.60 -17.50 5.02
CA MET A 1 4.91 -17.69 3.72
C MET A 1 5.59 -16.81 2.68
N ILE A 2 5.38 -17.06 1.38
CA ILE A 2 6.01 -16.29 0.29
C ILE A 2 4.93 -15.59 -0.54
N TRP A 3 5.14 -14.30 -0.79
CA TRP A 3 4.40 -13.49 -1.75
C TRP A 3 5.28 -13.28 -2.98
N LYS A 4 4.83 -13.75 -4.15
CA LYS A 4 5.56 -13.67 -5.42
C LYS A 4 5.24 -12.35 -6.12
N CYS A 5 6.27 -11.64 -6.55
CA CYS A 5 6.18 -10.31 -7.14
C CYS A 5 7.22 -10.19 -8.27
N THR A 6 6.87 -10.58 -9.47
CA THR A 6 7.78 -10.69 -10.63
C THR A 6 9.01 -11.59 -10.32
N ASP A 7 10.19 -11.02 -10.31
CA ASP A 7 11.46 -11.67 -9.96
C ASP A 7 11.74 -11.73 -8.43
N LYS A 8 10.89 -11.09 -7.61
CA LYS A 8 11.07 -11.03 -6.15
C LYS A 8 10.19 -12.06 -5.42
N GLN A 9 10.70 -12.54 -4.31
CA GLN A 9 9.97 -13.39 -3.37
C GLN A 9 10.01 -12.72 -1.99
N ILE A 10 8.87 -12.22 -1.54
CA ILE A 10 8.76 -11.48 -0.30
C ILE A 10 8.24 -12.42 0.79
N GLU A 11 9.04 -12.63 1.83
CA GLU A 11 8.60 -13.45 2.97
C GLU A 11 7.67 -12.63 3.88
N TYR A 12 6.48 -13.18 4.20
CA TYR A 12 5.52 -12.57 5.12
C TYR A 12 5.01 -13.54 6.20
N GLY A 13 4.29 -13.00 7.19
CA GLY A 13 3.75 -13.77 8.31
C GLY A 13 4.76 -14.09 9.43
N LYS A 14 5.98 -13.59 9.32
CA LYS A 14 6.96 -13.54 10.39
C LYS A 14 7.02 -12.11 10.93
N LYS A 15 8.02 -11.33 10.55
CA LYS A 15 8.13 -9.92 10.89
C LYS A 15 7.22 -9.08 9.97
N PRO A 16 6.49 -8.06 10.48
CA PRO A 16 5.75 -7.14 9.63
C PRO A 16 6.67 -6.40 8.65
N LEU A 17 6.23 -6.26 7.42
CA LEU A 17 6.91 -5.50 6.38
C LEU A 17 6.52 -4.02 6.43
N ILE A 18 7.46 -3.15 6.16
CA ILE A 18 7.26 -1.71 6.10
C ILE A 18 7.19 -1.27 4.64
N MET A 19 6.05 -0.72 4.23
CA MET A 19 5.86 -0.15 2.90
C MET A 19 5.89 1.38 2.98
N GLY A 20 6.94 1.97 2.43
CA GLY A 20 7.15 3.42 2.43
C GLY A 20 6.42 4.08 1.26
N ILE A 21 5.65 5.14 1.53
CA ILE A 21 4.86 5.89 0.54
C ILE A 21 5.73 6.95 -0.12
N VAL A 22 5.79 6.93 -1.45
CA VAL A 22 6.43 7.96 -2.29
C VAL A 22 5.40 8.59 -3.21
N ASN A 23 4.94 9.81 -2.88
CA ASN A 23 4.00 10.52 -3.74
C ASN A 23 4.77 11.29 -4.82
N VAL A 24 4.54 10.94 -6.09
CA VAL A 24 5.14 11.54 -7.29
C VAL A 24 4.15 12.55 -7.87
N THR A 25 3.72 13.51 -7.04
CA THR A 25 2.76 14.56 -7.44
C THR A 25 3.41 15.95 -7.30
N PRO A 26 3.02 16.93 -8.16
CA PRO A 26 3.61 18.28 -8.13
C PRO A 26 3.60 18.94 -6.76
N ASP A 27 2.56 18.67 -5.95
CA ASP A 27 2.38 19.28 -4.63
C ASP A 27 3.22 18.60 -3.52
N SER A 28 3.85 17.45 -3.78
CA SER A 28 4.46 16.63 -2.73
C SER A 28 5.87 17.07 -2.37
N PHE A 29 6.60 17.69 -3.29
CA PHE A 29 8.01 18.08 -3.14
C PHE A 29 8.27 19.56 -3.39
N SER A 30 7.22 20.37 -3.60
CA SER A 30 7.36 21.80 -3.77
C SER A 30 7.31 22.52 -2.41
N ASP A 31 8.33 23.26 -2.08
CA ASP A 31 8.32 24.28 -1.00
C ASP A 31 7.55 25.56 -1.46
N GLY A 32 6.42 25.37 -2.15
CA GLY A 32 5.64 26.44 -2.76
C GLY A 32 6.14 26.87 -4.14
N GLY A 33 7.01 26.08 -4.80
CA GLY A 33 7.50 26.30 -6.15
C GLY A 33 6.71 25.50 -7.20
N GLU A 34 6.64 26.00 -8.43
CA GLU A 34 5.84 25.45 -9.53
C GLU A 34 6.46 24.21 -10.22
N HIS A 35 7.58 23.67 -9.73
CA HIS A 35 8.30 22.60 -10.41
C HIS A 35 8.49 21.36 -9.52
N PHE A 36 7.95 20.23 -9.97
CA PHE A 36 8.26 18.90 -9.47
C PHE A 36 9.57 18.43 -10.13
N GLU A 37 10.60 18.20 -9.31
CA GLU A 37 11.85 17.60 -9.79
C GLU A 37 11.83 16.09 -9.49
N PRO A 38 11.88 15.22 -10.52
CA PRO A 38 11.90 13.77 -10.31
C PRO A 38 13.02 13.31 -9.36
N GLN A 39 14.11 14.06 -9.27
CA GLN A 39 15.24 13.74 -8.39
C GLN A 39 14.85 13.79 -6.91
N ASP A 40 13.99 14.71 -6.49
CA ASP A 40 13.55 14.81 -5.09
C ASP A 40 12.77 13.54 -4.66
N ALA A 41 11.94 13.00 -5.56
CA ALA A 41 11.23 11.75 -5.32
C ALA A 41 12.19 10.54 -5.25
N VAL A 42 13.23 10.53 -6.07
CA VAL A 42 14.29 9.51 -6.02
C VAL A 42 15.05 9.57 -4.69
N ASP A 43 15.50 10.75 -4.29
CA ASP A 43 16.27 10.95 -3.06
C ASP A 43 15.40 10.58 -1.84
N TYR A 44 14.13 10.97 -1.84
CA TYR A 44 13.20 10.60 -0.79
C TYR A 44 12.96 9.07 -0.74
N ALA A 45 12.81 8.41 -1.88
CA ALA A 45 12.66 6.96 -1.94
C ALA A 45 13.88 6.25 -1.33
N LEU A 46 15.10 6.69 -1.68
CA LEU A 46 16.34 6.15 -1.12
C LEU A 46 16.47 6.43 0.39
N GLN A 47 15.98 7.59 0.86
CA GLN A 47 15.91 7.89 2.28
C GLN A 47 14.97 6.90 3.00
N LEU A 48 13.78 6.60 2.44
CA LEU A 48 12.87 5.60 3.03
C LEU A 48 13.52 4.21 3.11
N VAL A 49 14.29 3.81 2.10
CA VAL A 49 15.08 2.56 2.13
C VAL A 49 16.11 2.59 3.26
N SER A 50 16.87 3.68 3.38
CA SER A 50 17.84 3.88 4.47
C SER A 50 17.16 3.88 5.84
N ASP A 51 15.94 4.41 5.94
CA ASP A 51 15.13 4.40 7.14
C ASP A 51 14.55 3.01 7.47
N GLY A 52 14.60 2.07 6.53
CA GLY A 52 14.25 0.65 6.69
C GLY A 52 12.89 0.26 6.10
N ALA A 53 12.48 0.89 5.00
CA ALA A 53 11.39 0.39 4.18
C ALA A 53 11.78 -0.94 3.52
N ASP A 54 10.91 -1.93 3.61
CA ASP A 54 11.05 -3.23 2.96
C ASP A 54 10.45 -3.21 1.53
N ILE A 55 9.53 -2.28 1.25
CA ILE A 55 8.84 -2.05 -0.03
C ILE A 55 8.68 -0.55 -0.21
N LEU A 56 8.84 -0.04 -1.43
CA LEU A 56 8.49 1.34 -1.81
C LEU A 56 7.19 1.34 -2.60
N ASP A 57 6.25 2.23 -2.28
CA ASP A 57 4.96 2.35 -2.99
C ASP A 57 4.80 3.73 -3.62
N PHE A 58 4.85 3.79 -4.94
CA PHE A 58 4.83 5.03 -5.72
C PHE A 58 3.44 5.32 -6.23
N GLY A 59 2.94 6.54 -5.95
CA GLY A 59 1.68 7.03 -6.49
C GLY A 59 1.86 8.39 -7.16
N ALA A 60 1.49 8.51 -8.44
CA ALA A 60 1.57 9.77 -9.19
C ALA A 60 0.23 10.52 -9.24
N GLN A 61 -0.81 9.93 -8.67
CA GLN A 61 -2.15 10.50 -8.57
C GLN A 61 -2.59 10.58 -7.11
N SER A 62 -3.17 11.71 -6.71
CA SER A 62 -3.82 11.79 -5.40
C SER A 62 -5.09 10.93 -5.41
N THR A 63 -5.29 10.13 -4.37
CA THR A 63 -6.55 9.39 -4.14
C THR A 63 -7.35 9.99 -2.98
N ARG A 64 -7.03 11.24 -2.56
CA ARG A 64 -7.75 11.96 -1.50
C ARG A 64 -9.14 12.37 -2.00
N PRO A 65 -10.17 12.42 -1.12
CA PRO A 65 -11.49 12.92 -1.52
C PRO A 65 -11.43 14.29 -2.18
N GLY A 66 -12.03 14.42 -3.38
CA GLY A 66 -12.02 15.66 -4.15
C GLY A 66 -10.82 15.82 -5.09
N TYR A 67 -9.99 14.80 -5.25
CA TYR A 67 -8.90 14.85 -6.24
C TYR A 67 -9.43 14.89 -7.68
N THR A 68 -8.63 15.46 -8.59
CA THR A 68 -8.85 15.37 -10.02
C THR A 68 -8.09 14.17 -10.56
N GLN A 69 -8.82 13.28 -11.23
CA GLN A 69 -8.20 12.11 -11.86
C GLN A 69 -7.36 12.56 -13.06
N ILE A 70 -6.12 12.11 -13.12
CA ILE A 70 -5.21 12.36 -14.24
C ILE A 70 -5.35 11.26 -15.31
N SER A 71 -4.86 11.54 -16.52
CA SER A 71 -4.83 10.53 -17.58
C SER A 71 -3.75 9.48 -17.32
N PRO A 72 -3.89 8.25 -17.88
CA PRO A 72 -2.82 7.25 -17.81
C PRO A 72 -1.48 7.74 -18.39
N ILE A 73 -1.51 8.59 -19.42
CA ILE A 73 -0.30 9.16 -20.02
C ILE A 73 0.39 10.07 -19.03
N GLU A 74 -0.35 10.98 -18.40
CA GLU A 74 0.21 11.88 -17.38
C GLU A 74 0.75 11.12 -16.17
N GLU A 75 0.09 10.04 -15.77
CA GLU A 75 0.58 9.17 -14.69
C GLU A 75 1.90 8.52 -15.05
N MET A 76 2.03 8.00 -16.27
CA MET A 76 3.26 7.41 -16.80
C MET A 76 4.39 8.44 -16.92
N ASP A 77 4.12 9.63 -17.45
CA ASP A 77 5.09 10.72 -17.60
C ASP A 77 5.71 11.13 -16.26
N ARG A 78 4.92 11.07 -15.17
CA ARG A 78 5.40 11.34 -13.82
C ARG A 78 6.23 10.18 -13.24
N LEU A 79 5.81 8.93 -13.47
CA LEU A 79 6.40 7.73 -12.85
C LEU A 79 7.70 7.29 -13.52
N GLU A 80 7.77 7.30 -14.85
CA GLU A 80 8.89 6.74 -15.61
C GLU A 80 10.26 7.26 -15.16
N PRO A 81 10.50 8.60 -15.09
CA PRO A 81 11.82 9.13 -14.72
C PRO A 81 12.23 8.80 -13.29
N VAL A 82 11.25 8.53 -12.40
CA VAL A 82 11.50 8.18 -11.00
C VAL A 82 11.76 6.69 -10.86
N ILE A 83 10.87 5.85 -11.39
CA ILE A 83 10.94 4.38 -11.22
C ILE A 83 12.23 3.82 -11.84
N SER A 84 12.57 4.23 -13.06
CA SER A 84 13.78 3.78 -13.75
C SER A 84 15.06 4.14 -12.97
N LYS A 85 15.13 5.33 -12.39
CA LYS A 85 16.27 5.75 -11.57
C LYS A 85 16.33 5.00 -10.25
N VAL A 86 15.21 4.88 -9.53
CA VAL A 86 15.16 4.16 -8.25
C VAL A 86 15.55 2.70 -8.45
N ARG A 87 15.03 2.04 -9.50
CA ARG A 87 15.37 0.64 -9.80
C ARG A 87 16.87 0.45 -10.06
N ALA A 88 17.53 1.40 -10.69
CA ALA A 88 18.99 1.34 -10.92
C ALA A 88 19.81 1.50 -9.62
N LEU A 89 19.22 2.05 -8.54
CA LEU A 89 19.91 2.40 -7.30
C LEU A 89 19.58 1.48 -6.11
N THR A 90 18.51 0.68 -6.20
CA THR A 90 18.10 -0.23 -5.11
C THR A 90 17.40 -1.48 -5.63
N ASP A 91 17.56 -2.59 -4.90
CA ASP A 91 16.87 -3.87 -5.14
C ASP A 91 15.58 -4.04 -4.32
N VAL A 92 15.21 -3.05 -3.53
CA VAL A 92 13.95 -3.08 -2.74
C VAL A 92 12.76 -3.24 -3.69
N PRO A 93 11.78 -4.10 -3.39
CA PRO A 93 10.56 -4.24 -4.18
C PRO A 93 9.86 -2.89 -4.39
N ILE A 94 9.47 -2.62 -5.63
CA ILE A 94 8.74 -1.42 -6.04
C ILE A 94 7.28 -1.77 -6.29
N SER A 95 6.38 -1.07 -5.61
CA SER A 95 4.93 -1.10 -5.77
C SER A 95 4.45 0.18 -6.46
N ILE A 96 3.43 0.06 -7.31
CA ILE A 96 2.81 1.19 -7.99
C ILE A 96 1.33 1.28 -7.61
N ASP A 97 0.95 2.41 -6.99
CA ASP A 97 -0.43 2.76 -6.66
C ASP A 97 -1.13 3.26 -7.92
N THR A 98 -1.75 2.35 -8.67
CA THR A 98 -2.47 2.63 -9.92
C THR A 98 -3.62 1.65 -10.14
N PHE A 99 -4.70 2.14 -10.75
CA PHE A 99 -5.82 1.33 -11.23
C PHE A 99 -5.91 1.27 -12.76
N TYR A 100 -4.92 1.80 -13.48
CA TYR A 100 -4.84 1.71 -14.93
C TYR A 100 -3.98 0.53 -15.39
N PRO A 101 -4.55 -0.46 -16.11
CA PRO A 101 -3.76 -1.61 -16.58
C PRO A 101 -2.58 -1.24 -17.49
N VAL A 102 -2.71 -0.15 -18.27
CA VAL A 102 -1.62 0.32 -19.13
C VAL A 102 -0.46 0.92 -18.32
N VAL A 103 -0.76 1.64 -17.24
CA VAL A 103 0.27 2.15 -16.31
C VAL A 103 0.96 0.98 -15.60
N ALA A 104 0.17 0.03 -15.11
CA ALA A 104 0.68 -1.19 -14.48
C ALA A 104 1.65 -1.95 -15.39
N LEU A 105 1.29 -2.14 -16.67
CA LEU A 105 2.14 -2.84 -17.63
C LEU A 105 3.48 -2.11 -17.84
N ASN A 106 3.44 -0.81 -18.14
CA ASN A 106 4.65 -0.03 -18.40
C ASN A 106 5.56 0.06 -17.16
N THR A 107 4.96 0.25 -15.97
CA THR A 107 5.77 0.34 -14.74
C THR A 107 6.44 -0.97 -14.38
N ILE A 108 5.85 -2.13 -14.69
CA ILE A 108 6.50 -3.43 -14.56
C ILE A 108 7.72 -3.52 -15.51
N GLU A 109 7.60 -3.04 -16.74
CA GLU A 109 8.72 -2.98 -17.69
C GLU A 109 9.86 -2.07 -17.19
N TRP A 110 9.53 -1.01 -16.41
CA TRP A 110 10.53 -0.13 -15.78
C TRP A 110 11.10 -0.70 -14.47
N GLY A 111 10.65 -1.88 -14.04
CA GLY A 111 11.19 -2.60 -12.90
C GLY A 111 10.33 -2.60 -11.64
N ALA A 112 9.03 -2.25 -11.74
CA ALA A 112 8.09 -2.48 -10.65
C ALA A 112 7.80 -3.98 -10.46
N ASN A 113 7.49 -4.36 -9.24
CA ASN A 113 7.25 -5.75 -8.85
C ASN A 113 5.81 -5.99 -8.41
N ILE A 114 5.12 -4.94 -7.94
CA ILE A 114 3.82 -5.00 -7.29
C ILE A 114 2.91 -3.93 -7.88
N ILE A 115 1.65 -4.28 -8.08
CA ILE A 115 0.58 -3.32 -8.39
C ILE A 115 -0.33 -3.19 -7.17
N ASN A 116 -0.45 -1.96 -6.67
CA ASN A 116 -1.35 -1.58 -5.59
C ASN A 116 -2.61 -0.97 -6.20
N ASP A 117 -3.63 -1.80 -6.42
CA ASP A 117 -4.86 -1.43 -7.13
C ASP A 117 -5.96 -1.02 -6.13
N VAL A 118 -6.17 0.27 -6.05
CA VAL A 118 -7.16 0.87 -5.15
C VAL A 118 -8.57 0.99 -5.77
N SER A 119 -8.81 0.42 -6.95
CA SER A 119 -10.12 0.50 -7.64
C SER A 119 -11.25 -0.22 -6.91
N GLY A 120 -10.95 -1.28 -6.16
CA GLY A 120 -11.94 -2.16 -5.56
C GLY A 120 -12.57 -3.15 -6.55
N VAL A 121 -11.95 -3.36 -7.72
CA VAL A 121 -12.49 -4.22 -8.79
C VAL A 121 -11.41 -5.16 -9.32
N VAL A 122 -11.70 -6.46 -9.34
CA VAL A 122 -10.87 -7.47 -10.03
C VAL A 122 -11.22 -7.47 -11.52
N SER A 123 -10.60 -6.55 -12.29
CA SER A 123 -10.83 -6.43 -13.73
C SER A 123 -10.01 -7.45 -14.53
N GLU A 124 -10.56 -7.95 -15.64
CA GLU A 124 -9.85 -8.90 -16.52
C GLU A 124 -8.59 -8.30 -17.13
N LYS A 125 -8.59 -7.01 -17.43
CA LYS A 125 -7.44 -6.30 -18.01
C LYS A 125 -6.28 -6.23 -17.02
N MET A 126 -6.55 -5.85 -15.76
CA MET A 126 -5.51 -5.82 -14.73
C MET A 126 -5.04 -7.24 -14.39
N ALA A 127 -5.95 -8.18 -14.30
CA ALA A 127 -5.64 -9.59 -14.08
C ALA A 127 -4.69 -10.15 -15.14
N SER A 128 -4.90 -9.84 -16.43
CA SER A 128 -4.00 -10.26 -17.50
C SER A 128 -2.60 -9.68 -17.31
N VAL A 129 -2.48 -8.38 -17.01
CA VAL A 129 -1.17 -7.74 -16.75
C VAL A 129 -0.44 -8.43 -15.60
N VAL A 130 -1.12 -8.63 -14.47
CA VAL A 130 -0.54 -9.27 -13.27
C VAL A 130 -0.11 -10.71 -13.54
N ARG A 131 -0.99 -11.52 -14.16
CA ARG A 131 -0.73 -12.92 -14.46
C ARG A 131 0.46 -13.08 -15.41
N ASP A 132 0.42 -12.37 -16.54
CA ASP A 132 1.35 -12.56 -17.65
C ASP A 132 2.77 -12.09 -17.30
N ASN A 133 2.89 -11.18 -16.30
CA ASN A 133 4.18 -10.67 -15.81
C ASN A 133 4.57 -11.24 -14.43
N GLY A 134 3.75 -12.09 -13.81
CA GLY A 134 4.02 -12.63 -12.49
C GLY A 134 4.07 -11.60 -11.37
N ALA A 135 3.46 -10.42 -11.55
CA ALA A 135 3.50 -9.32 -10.59
C ALA A 135 2.72 -9.65 -9.31
N GLY A 136 3.12 -9.07 -8.18
CA GLY A 136 2.31 -9.05 -6.98
C GLY A 136 1.10 -8.11 -7.17
N TRP A 137 -0.07 -8.48 -6.65
CA TRP A 137 -1.26 -7.65 -6.74
C TRP A 137 -1.87 -7.39 -5.39
N ILE A 138 -1.90 -6.14 -4.97
CA ILE A 138 -2.65 -5.68 -3.80
C ILE A 138 -4.04 -5.28 -4.28
N ILE A 139 -5.06 -5.98 -3.78
CA ILE A 139 -6.47 -5.74 -4.11
C ILE A 139 -7.11 -5.10 -2.88
N MET A 140 -7.53 -3.84 -3.03
CA MET A 140 -8.10 -3.06 -1.94
C MET A 140 -9.63 -3.05 -1.99
N HIS A 141 -10.28 -3.20 -0.82
CA HIS A 141 -11.71 -2.97 -0.68
C HIS A 141 -12.02 -1.46 -0.73
N ASN A 142 -12.66 -1.03 -1.83
CA ASN A 142 -13.09 0.37 -2.02
C ASN A 142 -14.62 0.46 -1.93
N GLY A 143 -15.12 1.12 -0.89
CA GLY A 143 -16.56 1.28 -0.66
C GLY A 143 -16.91 1.29 0.83
N ALA A 144 -18.19 1.55 1.12
CA ALA A 144 -18.73 1.43 2.48
C ALA A 144 -18.74 -0.03 2.92
N GLY A 145 -18.61 -0.27 4.22
CA GLY A 145 -18.67 -1.61 4.80
C GLY A 145 -17.81 -1.77 6.05
N GLY A 146 -18.15 -2.76 6.85
CA GLY A 146 -17.41 -3.16 8.03
C GLY A 146 -16.67 -4.48 7.81
N VAL A 147 -16.46 -5.22 8.89
CA VAL A 147 -15.67 -6.46 8.93
C VAL A 147 -16.20 -7.54 7.95
N ASN A 148 -17.51 -7.74 7.93
CA ASN A 148 -18.13 -8.80 7.10
C ASN A 148 -18.01 -8.45 5.61
N GLU A 149 -18.34 -7.23 5.22
CA GLU A 149 -18.27 -6.77 3.83
C GLU A 149 -16.84 -6.84 3.29
N VAL A 150 -15.86 -6.43 4.08
CA VAL A 150 -14.43 -6.53 3.70
C VAL A 150 -14.01 -7.99 3.54
N ARG A 151 -14.41 -8.86 4.47
CA ARG A 151 -14.11 -10.30 4.39
C ARG A 151 -14.74 -10.95 3.16
N ASP A 152 -16.01 -10.66 2.89
CA ASP A 152 -16.73 -11.21 1.74
C ASP A 152 -16.12 -10.72 0.42
N PHE A 153 -15.70 -9.46 0.37
CA PHE A 153 -14.95 -8.90 -0.76
C PHE A 153 -13.63 -9.65 -0.98
N PHE A 154 -12.85 -9.91 0.07
CA PHE A 154 -11.60 -10.65 -0.06
C PHE A 154 -11.84 -12.08 -0.58
N ILE A 155 -12.84 -12.78 -0.06
CA ILE A 155 -13.20 -14.14 -0.50
C ILE A 155 -13.60 -14.12 -1.99
N SER A 156 -14.49 -13.21 -2.37
CA SER A 156 -14.98 -13.11 -3.75
C SER A 156 -13.86 -12.69 -4.72
N SER A 157 -12.99 -11.77 -4.31
CA SER A 157 -11.84 -11.33 -5.11
C SER A 157 -10.83 -12.46 -5.29
N ALA A 158 -10.51 -13.22 -4.23
CA ALA A 158 -9.64 -14.39 -4.34
C ALA A 158 -10.18 -15.43 -5.33
N LYS A 159 -11.47 -15.74 -5.23
CA LYS A 159 -12.15 -16.66 -6.16
C LYS A 159 -12.10 -16.12 -7.59
N ARG A 160 -12.39 -14.84 -7.79
CA ARG A 160 -12.33 -14.23 -9.13
C ARG A 160 -10.92 -14.27 -9.72
N CYS A 161 -9.89 -14.03 -8.91
CA CYS A 161 -8.49 -14.16 -9.34
C CYS A 161 -8.14 -15.59 -9.76
N GLU A 162 -8.59 -16.61 -9.01
CA GLU A 162 -8.41 -18.01 -9.37
C GLU A 162 -9.07 -18.34 -10.72
N GLU A 163 -10.31 -17.88 -10.94
CA GLU A 163 -11.02 -18.03 -12.23
C GLU A 163 -10.28 -17.38 -13.40
N LEU A 164 -9.54 -16.30 -13.15
CA LEU A 164 -8.72 -15.57 -14.12
C LEU A 164 -7.29 -16.13 -14.25
N GLY A 165 -6.97 -17.22 -13.54
CA GLY A 165 -5.70 -17.91 -13.62
C GLY A 165 -4.54 -17.21 -12.88
N ILE A 166 -4.84 -16.36 -11.89
CA ILE A 166 -3.82 -15.74 -11.03
C ILE A 166 -3.38 -16.74 -9.97
N ASP A 167 -2.06 -16.90 -9.80
CA ASP A 167 -1.50 -17.71 -8.70
C ASP A 167 -1.82 -17.03 -7.35
N LYS A 168 -2.39 -17.79 -6.44
CA LYS A 168 -2.68 -17.34 -5.07
C LYS A 168 -1.50 -16.62 -4.41
N SER A 169 -0.28 -17.06 -4.69
CA SER A 169 0.94 -16.49 -4.11
C SER A 169 1.27 -15.07 -4.62
N GLN A 170 0.57 -14.58 -5.66
CA GLN A 170 0.71 -13.21 -6.17
C GLN A 170 -0.21 -12.21 -5.44
N LEU A 171 -1.22 -12.67 -4.69
CA LEU A 171 -2.26 -11.82 -4.11
C LEU A 171 -1.92 -11.31 -2.72
N CYS A 172 -2.25 -10.04 -2.47
CA CYS A 172 -2.28 -9.37 -1.18
C CYS A 172 -3.60 -8.61 -1.07
N PHE A 173 -4.14 -8.46 0.14
CA PHE A 173 -5.38 -7.72 0.36
C PHE A 173 -5.17 -6.48 1.23
N ASP A 174 -5.91 -5.39 0.93
CA ASP A 174 -6.00 -4.18 1.75
C ASP A 174 -7.47 -3.88 2.08
N MET A 175 -7.77 -3.65 3.35
CA MET A 175 -9.13 -3.33 3.81
C MET A 175 -9.61 -1.93 3.38
N GLY A 176 -8.74 -1.06 2.87
CA GLY A 176 -9.09 0.24 2.32
C GLY A 176 -9.59 1.24 3.36
N ILE A 177 -8.86 1.43 4.46
CA ILE A 177 -9.17 2.46 5.46
C ILE A 177 -9.26 3.84 4.80
N GLY A 178 -10.37 4.56 5.03
CA GLY A 178 -10.60 5.89 4.47
C GLY A 178 -11.14 5.92 3.04
N PHE A 179 -11.37 4.76 2.40
CA PHE A 179 -11.95 4.64 1.07
C PHE A 179 -13.42 4.23 1.14
N GLY A 180 -14.32 5.21 1.01
CA GLY A 180 -15.77 5.00 1.03
C GLY A 180 -16.38 4.62 2.39
N LYS A 181 -15.59 4.52 3.44
CA LYS A 181 -16.00 4.16 4.80
C LYS A 181 -16.24 5.38 5.67
N ASP A 182 -17.17 5.28 6.60
CA ASP A 182 -17.26 6.25 7.69
C ASP A 182 -16.19 6.01 8.77
N ARG A 183 -16.06 6.96 9.70
CA ARG A 183 -14.99 6.90 10.75
C ARG A 183 -15.16 5.73 11.70
N LYS A 184 -16.39 5.32 11.99
CA LYS A 184 -16.68 4.17 12.86
C LYS A 184 -16.33 2.85 12.17
N GLN A 185 -16.63 2.74 10.87
CA GLN A 185 -16.24 1.59 10.06
C GLN A 185 -14.70 1.48 9.97
N ASP A 186 -14.01 2.60 9.68
CA ASP A 186 -12.54 2.63 9.70
C ASP A 186 -11.96 2.14 11.04
N LEU A 187 -12.48 2.65 12.15
CA LEU A 187 -12.03 2.28 13.49
C LEU A 187 -12.30 0.80 13.82
N SER A 188 -13.49 0.31 13.44
CA SER A 188 -13.86 -1.10 13.60
C SER A 188 -12.92 -2.02 12.84
N LEU A 189 -12.56 -1.68 11.59
CA LEU A 189 -11.64 -2.46 10.79
C LEU A 189 -10.22 -2.48 11.38
N ILE A 190 -9.72 -1.34 11.89
CA ILE A 190 -8.41 -1.28 12.55
C ILE A 190 -8.38 -2.19 13.78
N SER A 191 -9.46 -2.22 14.57
CA SER A 191 -9.54 -3.02 15.79
C SER A 191 -9.73 -4.52 15.55
N SER A 192 -10.24 -4.92 14.39
CA SER A 192 -10.70 -6.29 14.08
C SER A 192 -9.91 -6.98 12.99
N VAL A 193 -8.64 -6.62 12.80
CA VAL A 193 -7.77 -7.15 11.72
C VAL A 193 -7.79 -8.68 11.62
N GLY A 194 -7.81 -9.38 12.75
CA GLY A 194 -7.83 -10.82 12.78
C GLY A 194 -9.11 -11.47 12.24
N ASP A 195 -10.24 -10.74 12.24
CA ASP A 195 -11.56 -11.30 11.93
C ASP A 195 -11.80 -11.42 10.41
N TYR A 196 -11.18 -10.55 9.61
CA TYR A 196 -11.33 -10.56 8.16
C TYR A 196 -10.08 -11.01 7.41
N LYS A 197 -8.94 -11.21 8.08
CA LYS A 197 -7.70 -11.72 7.45
C LYS A 197 -7.92 -13.12 6.89
N LEU A 198 -7.68 -13.29 5.59
CA LEU A 198 -7.70 -14.61 4.96
C LEU A 198 -6.36 -15.34 5.16
N GLN A 199 -6.44 -16.62 5.53
CA GLN A 199 -5.23 -17.44 5.69
C GLN A 199 -4.53 -17.72 4.36
N GLY A 200 -3.21 -17.51 4.33
CA GLY A 200 -2.39 -17.76 3.15
C GLY A 200 -2.35 -16.59 2.17
N TYR A 201 -2.82 -15.42 2.59
CA TYR A 201 -2.64 -14.15 1.89
C TYR A 201 -2.03 -13.11 2.83
N PRO A 202 -1.06 -12.30 2.38
CA PRO A 202 -0.64 -11.14 3.14
C PRO A 202 -1.75 -10.11 3.23
N LEU A 203 -1.80 -9.39 4.37
CA LEU A 203 -2.75 -8.33 4.63
C LEU A 203 -2.01 -7.02 4.86
N LEU A 204 -2.33 -6.01 4.05
CA LEU A 204 -1.82 -4.65 4.15
C LEU A 204 -2.80 -3.77 4.94
N LEU A 205 -2.24 -2.91 5.79
CA LEU A 205 -2.94 -1.80 6.41
C LEU A 205 -2.24 -0.49 6.08
N GLY A 206 -3.01 0.53 5.64
CA GLY A 206 -2.56 1.89 5.42
C GLY A 206 -3.44 2.89 6.17
N THR A 207 -3.00 3.32 7.36
CA THR A 207 -3.71 4.34 8.18
C THR A 207 -3.04 5.70 8.09
N SER A 208 -1.81 5.77 7.56
CA SER A 208 -0.91 6.90 7.69
C SER A 208 -1.55 8.22 7.23
N ARG A 209 -1.63 9.17 8.16
CA ARG A 209 -2.17 10.53 8.02
C ARG A 209 -3.66 10.61 7.63
N LYS A 210 -4.40 9.50 7.70
CA LYS A 210 -5.82 9.44 7.33
C LYS A 210 -6.72 10.15 8.33
N ARG A 211 -7.96 10.46 7.88
CA ARG A 211 -8.94 11.24 8.68
C ARG A 211 -9.33 10.56 9.99
N VAL A 212 -9.39 9.21 9.99
CA VAL A 212 -9.71 8.45 11.20
C VAL A 212 -8.71 8.73 12.32
N ILE A 213 -7.42 8.84 11.97
CA ILE A 213 -6.37 9.18 12.94
C ILE A 213 -6.55 10.61 13.47
N GLY A 214 -6.83 11.56 12.57
CA GLY A 214 -7.04 12.95 12.95
C GLY A 214 -8.25 13.14 13.86
N GLU A 215 -9.38 12.51 13.55
CA GLU A 215 -10.62 12.64 14.30
C GLU A 215 -10.53 12.06 15.71
N TYR A 216 -10.05 10.83 15.84
CA TYR A 216 -9.95 10.18 17.17
C TYR A 216 -8.67 10.52 17.92
N GLY A 217 -7.61 10.95 17.24
CA GLY A 217 -6.37 11.42 17.85
C GLY A 217 -6.36 12.91 18.19
N GLY A 218 -7.38 13.66 17.78
CA GLY A 218 -7.49 15.11 18.06
C GLY A 218 -6.50 15.98 17.28
N GLU A 219 -5.99 15.51 16.13
CA GLU A 219 -5.00 16.23 15.33
C GLU A 219 -5.55 16.55 13.92
N SER A 220 -5.77 17.83 13.65
CA SER A 220 -6.32 18.30 12.37
C SER A 220 -5.30 18.24 11.23
N GLU A 221 -4.03 18.58 11.50
CA GLU A 221 -2.96 18.64 10.50
C GLU A 221 -2.45 17.22 10.17
N PRO A 222 -2.56 16.76 8.91
CA PRO A 222 -2.16 15.40 8.56
C PRO A 222 -0.69 15.07 8.85
N LYS A 223 0.22 16.02 8.68
CA LYS A 223 1.66 15.82 8.91
C LYS A 223 2.00 15.56 10.39
N ASN A 224 1.13 15.97 11.31
CA ASN A 224 1.34 15.81 12.75
C ASN A 224 0.71 14.52 13.32
N ARG A 225 0.07 13.68 12.48
CA ARG A 225 -0.66 12.48 12.93
C ARG A 225 0.23 11.26 13.18
N ASP A 226 1.53 11.36 13.08
CA ASP A 226 2.46 10.22 13.15
C ASP A 226 2.34 9.43 14.47
N TYR A 227 2.12 10.09 15.63
CA TYR A 227 1.89 9.39 16.91
C TYR A 227 0.59 8.57 16.91
N GLY A 228 -0.47 9.09 16.32
CA GLY A 228 -1.72 8.37 16.14
C GLY A 228 -1.57 7.19 15.17
N ASN A 229 -0.77 7.37 14.12
CA ASN A 229 -0.44 6.28 13.18
C ASN A 229 0.28 5.14 13.90
N VAL A 230 1.33 5.43 14.69
CA VAL A 230 2.04 4.43 15.51
C VAL A 230 1.08 3.62 16.37
N SER A 231 0.10 4.28 16.96
CA SER A 231 -0.91 3.61 17.81
C SER A 231 -1.81 2.67 16.98
N ALA A 232 -2.30 3.12 15.82
CA ALA A 232 -3.14 2.32 14.93
C ALA A 232 -2.36 1.13 14.34
N ASP A 233 -1.12 1.36 13.90
CA ASP A 233 -0.23 0.33 13.36
C ASP A 233 0.12 -0.73 14.42
N THR A 234 0.32 -0.32 15.68
CA THR A 234 0.50 -1.24 16.80
C THR A 234 -0.70 -2.17 16.96
N VAL A 235 -1.91 -1.64 16.96
CA VAL A 235 -3.15 -2.43 17.03
C VAL A 235 -3.25 -3.39 15.85
N ALA A 236 -2.98 -2.91 14.64
CA ALA A 236 -3.04 -3.72 13.43
C ALA A 236 -2.03 -4.89 13.44
N VAL A 237 -0.80 -4.66 13.86
CA VAL A 237 0.24 -5.70 13.98
C VAL A 237 -0.14 -6.74 15.02
N LEU A 238 -0.67 -6.31 16.17
CA LEU A 238 -1.19 -7.23 17.18
C LEU A 238 -2.36 -8.05 16.63
N GLY A 239 -3.24 -7.46 15.82
CA GLY A 239 -4.33 -8.11 15.10
C GLY A 239 -3.88 -9.03 13.96
N GLY A 240 -2.67 -8.89 13.45
CA GLY A 240 -2.11 -9.79 12.45
C GLY A 240 -1.88 -9.21 11.05
N ALA A 241 -1.86 -7.89 10.90
CA ALA A 241 -1.40 -7.26 9.64
C ALA A 241 0.04 -7.69 9.32
N ASP A 242 0.31 -7.94 8.04
CA ASP A 242 1.62 -8.38 7.56
C ASP A 242 2.43 -7.22 6.96
N ILE A 243 1.74 -6.22 6.40
CA ILE A 243 2.36 -5.07 5.74
C ILE A 243 1.73 -3.78 6.31
N ILE A 244 2.56 -2.84 6.71
CA ILE A 244 2.12 -1.52 7.18
C ILE A 244 2.63 -0.46 6.20
N ARG A 245 1.68 0.27 5.58
CA ARG A 245 1.95 1.33 4.60
C ARG A 245 1.95 2.69 5.29
N MET A 246 3.10 3.39 5.24
CA MET A 246 3.33 4.60 6.02
C MET A 246 4.15 5.66 5.30
N HIS A 247 4.00 6.94 5.71
CA HIS A 247 4.83 8.03 5.20
C HIS A 247 6.14 8.18 5.98
N ASN A 248 6.10 8.08 7.31
CA ASN A 248 7.27 8.31 8.17
C ASN A 248 7.86 7.00 8.67
N VAL A 249 8.60 6.33 7.78
CA VAL A 249 9.22 5.02 8.08
C VAL A 249 10.10 5.09 9.32
N LYS A 250 10.93 6.14 9.45
CA LYS A 250 11.87 6.29 10.57
C LYS A 250 11.19 6.29 11.94
N ALA A 251 10.07 7.01 12.06
CA ALA A 251 9.36 7.12 13.32
C ALA A 251 8.42 5.93 13.56
N GLU A 252 7.63 5.53 12.56
CA GLU A 252 6.52 4.58 12.74
C GLU A 252 7.02 3.14 12.86
N LYS A 253 8.11 2.75 12.18
CA LYS A 253 8.63 1.36 12.24
C LYS A 253 8.99 0.88 13.64
N GLN A 254 9.40 1.79 14.53
CA GLN A 254 9.72 1.41 15.92
C GLN A 254 8.51 0.82 16.64
N GLY A 255 7.34 1.46 16.48
CA GLY A 255 6.08 0.97 17.04
C GLY A 255 5.68 -0.38 16.45
N VAL A 256 5.80 -0.54 15.12
CA VAL A 256 5.51 -1.79 14.40
C VAL A 256 6.37 -2.94 14.93
N TYR A 257 7.69 -2.74 15.05
CA TYR A 257 8.60 -3.79 15.51
C TYR A 257 8.45 -4.10 16.99
N PHE A 258 8.18 -3.08 17.80
CA PHE A 258 7.90 -3.29 19.22
C PHE A 258 6.58 -4.07 19.43
N ALA A 259 5.53 -3.72 18.71
CA ALA A 259 4.27 -4.46 18.72
C ALA A 259 4.46 -5.94 18.33
N TYR A 260 5.26 -6.20 17.28
CA TYR A 260 5.60 -7.56 16.87
C TYR A 260 6.36 -8.34 17.96
N ALA A 261 7.33 -7.70 18.63
CA ALA A 261 8.06 -8.32 19.75
C ALA A 261 7.10 -8.68 20.90
N VAL A 262 6.19 -7.76 21.28
CA VAL A 262 5.15 -8.02 22.30
C VAL A 262 4.24 -9.16 21.90
N LYS A 263 3.80 -9.22 20.65
CA LYS A 263 2.94 -10.31 20.13
C LYS A 263 3.61 -11.67 20.27
N ASN A 264 4.91 -11.76 19.98
CA ASN A 264 5.65 -13.02 20.05
C ASN A 264 6.06 -13.43 21.47
N ALA A 265 6.17 -12.47 22.40
CA ALA A 265 6.42 -12.76 23.80
C ALA A 265 5.23 -13.45 24.51
N ARG A 266 4.03 -13.46 23.87
CA ARG A 266 2.82 -14.13 24.40
C ARG A 266 2.70 -15.59 23.95
N LYS A 267 3.62 -16.08 23.10
CA LYS A 267 3.68 -17.47 22.62
C LYS A 267 4.67 -18.26 23.49
#